data_40b04ff7177a1d47de877e6e1a365a16
#
_entry.id   40b04ff7177a1d47de877e6e1a365a16
#
_cell.length_a   1.000
_cell.length_b   1.000
_cell.length_c   1.000
_cell.angle_alpha   90.00
_cell.angle_beta   90.00
_cell.angle_gamma   90.00
#
_symmetry.space_group_name_H-M   'P 1'
#
loop_
_entity.id
_entity.type
_entity.pdbx_description
1 polymer ?
#
loop_
_entity_poly.entity_id
_entity_poly.type
_entity_poly.pdbx_seq_one_letter_code
_entity_poly.pdbx_strand_id
1 'polypeptide(L)'
;MGIRVANVSKRFGSFHAVDDVSVDVDSGSLVALLGPSGSGKSTLLRLIAGLEQADTGRIWITGEEATDRTVQDRQVGFVFQHFALFKHRTVRQNVAFGLELRKWKKEAIKRRVDELLDLVQLKGYGSRFPSQLSGGQRQRVALARALAVQPRVLLLDEPFSALDAKVRKELRAWLRNLHDEMHVTTVIVTHDQEEAMEVADRIVVMNEGRIEQIGTPAEIYDHPATPFVMGFVGAVNVLPGGSLPGPAKAADPRSANPDTPLFIRPHDVEILSESQSDTVPAQLRRLSHLGRDVQAELVLADGQVITAQIPRERMNLEAFQVGDQLHVRSREARTFVPDYSI
;
A
#
# COMPACT_ATOMS: atom_id res chain seq x y z
N MET A 1 13.14 14.91 10.60
CA MET A 1 11.82 14.38 10.99
C MET A 1 10.76 15.15 10.21
N GLY A 2 9.97 14.45 9.38
CA GLY A 2 8.94 15.06 8.53
C GLY A 2 7.60 15.14 9.25
N ILE A 3 7.08 13.99 9.71
CA ILE A 3 5.84 13.90 10.50
C ILE A 3 6.10 12.98 11.67
N ARG A 4 5.55 13.33 12.83
CA ARG A 4 5.48 12.44 13.99
C ARG A 4 4.04 12.43 14.51
N VAL A 5 3.52 11.22 14.69
CA VAL A 5 2.25 10.94 15.35
C VAL A 5 2.56 10.16 16.61
N ALA A 6 2.04 10.55 17.76
CA ALA A 6 2.29 9.89 19.02
C ALA A 6 0.99 9.66 19.79
N ASN A 7 0.65 8.39 20.01
CA ASN A 7 -0.50 7.89 20.77
C ASN A 7 -1.82 8.53 20.35
N VAL A 8 -2.02 8.72 19.04
CA VAL A 8 -3.20 9.37 18.48
C VAL A 8 -4.36 8.40 18.41
N SER A 9 -5.50 8.83 18.96
CA SER A 9 -6.76 8.10 18.84
C SER A 9 -7.88 8.99 18.31
N LYS A 10 -8.83 8.36 17.60
CA LYS A 10 -10.04 9.00 17.08
C LYS A 10 -11.21 8.05 17.09
N ARG A 11 -12.32 8.51 17.65
CA ARG A 11 -13.61 7.78 17.68
C ARG A 11 -14.68 8.53 16.91
N PHE A 12 -15.59 7.78 16.31
CA PHE A 12 -16.86 8.28 15.77
C PHE A 12 -17.99 7.50 16.43
N GLY A 13 -18.60 8.10 17.44
CA GLY A 13 -19.53 7.39 18.31
C GLY A 13 -18.85 6.26 19.07
N SER A 14 -19.32 5.02 18.89
CA SER A 14 -18.71 3.81 19.46
C SER A 14 -17.56 3.23 18.62
N PHE A 15 -17.38 3.70 17.40
CA PHE A 15 -16.37 3.16 16.49
C PHE A 15 -15.01 3.82 16.70
N HIS A 16 -13.98 3.02 16.98
CA HIS A 16 -12.59 3.43 17.06
C HIS A 16 -11.98 3.43 15.65
N ALA A 17 -11.90 4.59 15.01
CA ALA A 17 -11.34 4.71 13.68
C ALA A 17 -9.80 4.69 13.69
N VAL A 18 -9.20 5.25 14.73
CA VAL A 18 -7.76 5.20 15.01
C VAL A 18 -7.61 4.96 16.51
N ASP A 19 -6.77 3.99 16.90
CA ASP A 19 -6.63 3.54 18.28
C ASP A 19 -5.15 3.44 18.66
N ASP A 20 -4.68 4.39 19.46
CA ASP A 20 -3.32 4.51 20.01
C ASP A 20 -2.21 4.40 18.96
N VAL A 21 -2.38 5.09 17.83
CA VAL A 21 -1.43 5.02 16.72
C VAL A 21 -0.23 5.94 16.97
N SER A 22 0.98 5.35 16.82
CA SER A 22 2.25 6.07 16.83
C SER A 22 3.08 5.72 15.60
N VAL A 23 3.50 6.74 14.84
CA VAL A 23 4.34 6.56 13.64
C VAL A 23 5.20 7.79 13.39
N ASP A 24 6.44 7.54 13.00
CA ASP A 24 7.40 8.55 12.55
C ASP A 24 7.62 8.42 11.03
N VAL A 25 7.51 9.54 10.31
CA VAL A 25 7.80 9.67 8.88
C VAL A 25 9.00 10.58 8.71
N ASP A 26 10.05 10.08 8.11
CA ASP A 26 11.27 10.83 7.89
C ASP A 26 11.09 11.96 6.87
N SER A 27 11.86 13.05 7.01
CA SER A 27 11.84 14.14 6.04
C SER A 27 12.28 13.64 4.67
N GLY A 28 11.50 13.96 3.64
CA GLY A 28 11.81 13.59 2.26
C GLY A 28 11.52 12.11 1.93
N SER A 29 10.90 11.33 2.81
CA SER A 29 10.48 9.95 2.50
C SER A 29 9.06 9.89 1.95
N LEU A 30 8.77 8.82 1.21
CA LEU A 30 7.44 8.44 0.77
C LEU A 30 6.96 7.21 1.58
N VAL A 31 5.94 7.42 2.41
CA VAL A 31 5.37 6.38 3.25
C VAL A 31 3.97 6.01 2.78
N ALA A 32 3.70 4.71 2.63
CA ALA A 32 2.37 4.20 2.31
C ALA A 32 1.64 3.73 3.59
N LEU A 33 0.44 4.24 3.82
CA LEU A 33 -0.52 3.66 4.77
C LEU A 33 -1.32 2.60 4.01
N LEU A 34 -1.09 1.34 4.32
CA LEU A 34 -1.66 0.17 3.63
C LEU A 34 -2.59 -0.60 4.58
N GLY A 35 -3.69 -1.14 4.08
CA GLY A 35 -4.62 -1.93 4.89
C GLY A 35 -6.01 -2.04 4.26
N PRO A 36 -6.90 -2.89 4.78
CA PRO A 36 -8.26 -3.06 4.26
C PRO A 36 -9.11 -1.79 4.42
N SER A 37 -10.24 -1.77 3.73
CA SER A 37 -11.23 -0.70 3.91
C SER A 37 -11.70 -0.65 5.36
N GLY A 38 -11.80 0.55 5.93
CA GLY A 38 -12.19 0.73 7.34
C GLY A 38 -11.06 0.59 8.36
N SER A 39 -9.81 0.31 7.96
CA SER A 39 -8.68 0.16 8.91
C SER A 39 -8.15 1.49 9.49
N GLY A 40 -8.76 2.63 9.21
CA GLY A 40 -8.39 3.92 9.81
C GLY A 40 -7.43 4.81 9.00
N LYS A 41 -6.88 4.33 7.86
CA LYS A 41 -5.86 5.04 7.04
C LYS A 41 -6.25 6.47 6.66
N SER A 42 -7.40 6.64 6.00
CA SER A 42 -7.87 7.97 5.58
C SER A 42 -8.20 8.87 6.78
N THR A 43 -8.65 8.27 7.89
CA THR A 43 -8.85 9.02 9.14
C THR A 43 -7.52 9.54 9.68
N LEU A 44 -6.50 8.67 9.77
CA LEU A 44 -5.15 9.07 10.20
C LEU A 44 -4.58 10.16 9.28
N LEU A 45 -4.73 10.01 7.96
CA LEU A 45 -4.29 11.01 6.99
C LEU A 45 -4.98 12.36 7.21
N ARG A 46 -6.30 12.37 7.49
CA ARG A 46 -7.08 13.58 7.77
C ARG A 46 -6.72 14.22 9.11
N LEU A 47 -6.38 13.41 10.12
CA LEU A 47 -5.86 13.88 11.40
C LEU A 47 -4.51 14.60 11.20
N ILE A 48 -3.60 14.04 10.40
CA ILE A 48 -2.32 14.68 10.04
C ILE A 48 -2.57 15.99 9.28
N ALA A 49 -3.54 16.00 8.38
CA ALA A 49 -3.89 17.21 7.61
C ALA A 49 -4.57 18.31 8.45
N GLY A 50 -5.15 17.96 9.62
CA GLY A 50 -5.99 18.87 10.41
C GLY A 50 -7.41 19.02 9.85
N LEU A 51 -7.83 18.10 8.97
CA LEU A 51 -9.20 18.01 8.48
C LEU A 51 -10.13 17.31 9.48
N GLU A 52 -9.54 16.54 10.40
CA GLU A 52 -10.16 15.94 11.57
C GLU A 52 -9.35 16.30 12.80
N GLN A 53 -9.97 16.33 13.97
CA GLN A 53 -9.32 16.57 15.25
C GLN A 53 -9.15 15.25 16.01
N ALA A 54 -7.94 15.01 16.53
CA ALA A 54 -7.66 13.87 17.38
C ALA A 54 -8.39 14.00 18.73
N ASP A 55 -8.84 12.88 19.29
CA ASP A 55 -9.44 12.85 20.61
C ASP A 55 -8.33 12.78 21.69
N THR A 56 -7.22 12.09 21.38
CA THR A 56 -6.02 11.99 22.22
C THR A 56 -4.77 11.96 21.36
N GLY A 57 -3.61 12.14 22.01
CA GLY A 57 -2.29 12.08 21.37
C GLY A 57 -1.86 13.41 20.77
N ARG A 58 -0.73 13.39 20.05
CA ARG A 58 -0.10 14.60 19.49
C ARG A 58 0.45 14.34 18.09
N ILE A 59 0.47 15.39 17.27
CA ILE A 59 0.99 15.37 15.91
C ILE A 59 1.99 16.51 15.74
N TRP A 60 3.15 16.20 15.16
CA TRP A 60 4.18 17.18 14.78
C TRP A 60 4.41 17.11 13.27
N ILE A 61 4.59 18.27 12.66
CA ILE A 61 4.93 18.41 11.24
C ILE A 61 6.22 19.25 11.17
N THR A 62 7.26 18.70 10.55
CA THR A 62 8.59 19.33 10.43
C THR A 62 9.14 19.87 11.75
N GLY A 63 8.95 19.10 12.85
CA GLY A 63 9.43 19.42 14.19
C GLY A 63 8.54 20.38 14.99
N GLU A 64 7.49 20.93 14.40
CA GLU A 64 6.56 21.84 15.06
C GLU A 64 5.28 21.10 15.46
N GLU A 65 4.81 21.26 16.70
CA GLU A 65 3.54 20.68 17.13
C GLU A 65 2.37 21.28 16.32
N ALA A 66 1.55 20.38 15.75
CA ALA A 66 0.48 20.74 14.84
C ALA A 66 -0.90 20.25 15.31
N THR A 67 -0.98 19.62 16.48
CA THR A 67 -2.22 18.97 16.99
C THR A 67 -3.43 19.89 16.90
N ASP A 68 -3.32 21.13 17.42
CA ASP A 68 -4.41 22.10 17.46
C ASP A 68 -4.32 23.17 16.36
N ARG A 69 -3.36 23.05 15.42
CA ARG A 69 -3.22 24.00 14.32
C ARG A 69 -4.31 23.80 13.27
N THR A 70 -4.74 24.92 12.68
CA THR A 70 -5.67 24.87 11.54
C THR A 70 -5.00 24.23 10.31
N VAL A 71 -5.83 23.75 9.36
CA VAL A 71 -5.34 23.19 8.09
C VAL A 71 -4.39 24.15 7.36
N GLN A 72 -4.70 25.45 7.39
CA GLN A 72 -3.91 26.49 6.73
C GLN A 72 -2.51 26.63 7.35
N ASP A 73 -2.43 26.52 8.68
CA ASP A 73 -1.18 26.71 9.44
C ASP A 73 -0.27 25.48 9.35
N ARG A 74 -0.81 24.30 9.06
CA ARG A 74 -0.02 23.06 8.90
C ARG A 74 0.82 23.02 7.63
N GLN A 75 0.54 23.87 6.66
CA GLN A 75 1.27 23.98 5.38
C GLN A 75 1.40 22.62 4.65
N VAL A 76 0.35 21.83 4.67
CA VAL A 76 0.26 20.53 3.97
C VAL A 76 -0.42 20.69 2.62
N GLY A 77 0.03 19.90 1.62
CA GLY A 77 -0.70 19.69 0.37
C GLY A 77 -1.56 18.44 0.50
N PHE A 78 -2.84 18.53 0.15
CA PHE A 78 -3.76 17.40 0.25
C PHE A 78 -4.41 17.09 -1.11
N VAL A 79 -4.37 15.82 -1.51
CA VAL A 79 -5.07 15.30 -2.70
C VAL A 79 -6.13 14.32 -2.22
N PHE A 80 -7.40 14.64 -2.51
CA PHE A 80 -8.53 13.80 -2.16
C PHE A 80 -8.74 12.68 -3.17
N GLN A 81 -9.34 11.58 -2.75
CA GLN A 81 -9.66 10.40 -3.56
C GLN A 81 -10.38 10.74 -4.87
N HIS A 82 -11.32 11.69 -4.85
CA HIS A 82 -12.06 12.16 -6.03
C HIS A 82 -11.46 13.44 -6.65
N PHE A 83 -10.16 13.71 -6.38
CA PHE A 83 -9.40 14.87 -6.87
C PHE A 83 -9.94 16.24 -6.43
N ALA A 84 -11.23 16.37 -6.14
CA ALA A 84 -11.91 17.60 -5.69
C ALA A 84 -11.58 18.85 -6.53
N LEU A 85 -11.49 18.71 -7.85
CA LEU A 85 -11.26 19.83 -8.76
C LEU A 85 -12.50 20.72 -8.89
N PHE A 86 -12.30 22.02 -8.96
CA PHE A 86 -13.35 22.99 -9.23
C PHE A 86 -13.81 22.84 -10.69
N LYS A 87 -14.99 22.26 -10.89
CA LYS A 87 -15.53 21.92 -12.24
C LYS A 87 -15.75 23.14 -13.13
N HIS A 88 -16.03 24.30 -12.54
CA HIS A 88 -16.28 25.58 -13.21
C HIS A 88 -15.02 26.42 -13.44
N ARG A 89 -13.84 25.92 -13.03
CA ARG A 89 -12.54 26.56 -13.22
C ARG A 89 -11.70 25.78 -14.22
N THR A 90 -10.90 26.48 -15.00
CA THR A 90 -9.91 25.85 -15.89
C THR A 90 -8.81 25.16 -15.09
N VAL A 91 -7.99 24.34 -15.76
CA VAL A 91 -6.80 23.71 -15.18
C VAL A 91 -5.89 24.76 -14.53
N ARG A 92 -5.56 25.82 -15.25
CA ARG A 92 -4.75 26.94 -14.74
C ARG A 92 -5.35 27.56 -13.48
N GLN A 93 -6.64 27.82 -13.47
CA GLN A 93 -7.35 28.41 -12.33
C GLN A 93 -7.44 27.44 -11.14
N ASN A 94 -7.54 26.12 -11.40
CA ASN A 94 -7.46 25.11 -10.33
C ASN A 94 -6.10 25.13 -9.66
N VAL A 95 -5.01 25.12 -10.42
CA VAL A 95 -3.64 25.13 -9.88
C VAL A 95 -3.32 26.46 -9.18
N ALA A 96 -3.79 27.58 -9.74
CA ALA A 96 -3.56 28.94 -9.19
C ALA A 96 -4.31 29.19 -7.87
N PHE A 97 -5.37 28.47 -7.58
CA PHE A 97 -6.34 28.78 -6.51
C PHE A 97 -5.69 29.03 -5.15
N GLY A 98 -4.81 28.14 -4.69
CA GLY A 98 -4.13 28.30 -3.40
C GLY A 98 -3.17 29.49 -3.35
N LEU A 99 -2.57 29.84 -4.48
CA LEU A 99 -1.69 31.01 -4.61
C LEU A 99 -2.49 32.33 -4.60
N GLU A 100 -3.67 32.32 -5.24
CA GLU A 100 -4.62 33.46 -5.22
C GLU A 100 -5.07 33.74 -3.78
N LEU A 101 -5.44 32.70 -3.01
CA LEU A 101 -5.83 32.84 -1.60
C LEU A 101 -4.70 33.40 -0.74
N ARG A 102 -3.44 33.05 -1.04
CA ARG A 102 -2.24 33.56 -0.37
C ARG A 102 -1.81 34.94 -0.91
N LYS A 103 -2.60 35.56 -1.80
CA LYS A 103 -2.39 36.89 -2.36
C LYS A 103 -1.04 37.05 -3.06
N TRP A 104 -0.55 36.02 -3.75
CA TRP A 104 0.67 36.12 -4.55
C TRP A 104 0.47 37.10 -5.72
N LYS A 105 1.57 37.71 -6.19
CA LYS A 105 1.54 38.59 -7.35
C LYS A 105 1.18 37.80 -8.62
N LYS A 106 0.39 38.37 -9.52
CA LYS A 106 -0.12 37.71 -10.74
C LYS A 106 0.98 37.10 -11.60
N GLU A 107 2.10 37.77 -11.75
CA GLU A 107 3.25 37.31 -12.52
C GLU A 107 3.91 36.08 -11.90
N ALA A 108 4.02 36.05 -10.56
CA ALA A 108 4.54 34.91 -9.81
C ALA A 108 3.59 33.69 -9.92
N ILE A 109 2.28 33.92 -9.81
CA ILE A 109 1.26 32.87 -10.02
C ILE A 109 1.39 32.29 -11.44
N LYS A 110 1.45 33.13 -12.48
CA LYS A 110 1.57 32.68 -13.87
C LYS A 110 2.79 31.79 -14.05
N ARG A 111 3.97 32.24 -13.62
CA ARG A 111 5.21 31.49 -13.73
C ARG A 111 5.12 30.15 -12.97
N ARG A 112 4.67 30.17 -11.71
CA ARG A 112 4.54 28.97 -10.91
C ARG A 112 3.57 27.94 -11.49
N VAL A 113 2.45 28.40 -12.03
CA VAL A 113 1.48 27.52 -12.67
C VAL A 113 2.05 26.92 -13.95
N ASP A 114 2.78 27.68 -14.76
CA ASP A 114 3.42 27.18 -15.97
C ASP A 114 4.49 26.11 -15.62
N GLU A 115 5.34 26.37 -14.63
CA GLU A 115 6.33 25.40 -14.11
C GLU A 115 5.64 24.10 -13.67
N LEU A 116 4.56 24.19 -12.89
CA LEU A 116 3.86 23.01 -12.39
C LEU A 116 3.14 22.24 -13.50
N LEU A 117 2.55 22.91 -14.48
CA LEU A 117 1.93 22.23 -15.61
C LEU A 117 2.97 21.48 -16.47
N ASP A 118 4.17 22.04 -16.61
CA ASP A 118 5.27 21.34 -17.27
C ASP A 118 5.72 20.11 -16.42
N LEU A 119 5.91 20.29 -15.11
CA LEU A 119 6.30 19.22 -14.17
C LEU A 119 5.32 18.04 -14.19
N VAL A 120 4.01 18.31 -14.19
CA VAL A 120 2.98 17.27 -14.26
C VAL A 120 2.65 16.80 -15.68
N GLN A 121 3.45 17.20 -16.69
CA GLN A 121 3.29 16.82 -18.10
C GLN A 121 1.93 17.24 -18.70
N LEU A 122 1.41 18.40 -18.31
CA LEU A 122 0.16 18.98 -18.80
C LEU A 122 0.38 20.34 -19.50
N LYS A 123 1.56 20.53 -20.12
CA LYS A 123 1.84 21.70 -20.94
C LYS A 123 0.78 21.88 -22.01
N GLY A 124 0.25 23.10 -22.16
CA GLY A 124 -0.80 23.42 -23.11
C GLY A 124 -2.24 23.10 -22.66
N TYR A 125 -2.43 22.45 -21.49
CA TYR A 125 -3.78 22.10 -20.98
C TYR A 125 -4.38 23.20 -20.09
N GLY A 126 -3.70 24.29 -19.86
CA GLY A 126 -4.09 25.34 -18.90
C GLY A 126 -5.48 25.94 -19.10
N SER A 127 -5.98 26.02 -20.34
CA SER A 127 -7.31 26.56 -20.68
C SER A 127 -8.45 25.53 -20.62
N ARG A 128 -8.13 24.22 -20.51
CA ARG A 128 -9.14 23.17 -20.44
C ARG A 128 -9.86 23.14 -19.08
N PHE A 129 -11.08 22.63 -19.09
CA PHE A 129 -11.86 22.35 -17.89
C PHE A 129 -11.68 20.89 -17.44
N PRO A 130 -11.90 20.56 -16.14
CA PRO A 130 -11.79 19.18 -15.65
C PRO A 130 -12.63 18.16 -16.40
N SER A 131 -13.78 18.54 -16.96
CA SER A 131 -14.63 17.69 -17.80
C SER A 131 -13.99 17.26 -19.12
N GLN A 132 -12.97 17.97 -19.57
CA GLN A 132 -12.24 17.71 -20.82
C GLN A 132 -10.96 16.87 -20.61
N LEU A 133 -10.77 16.34 -19.39
CA LEU A 133 -9.57 15.61 -18.98
C LEU A 133 -9.87 14.14 -18.71
N SER A 134 -8.90 13.27 -18.99
CA SER A 134 -8.92 11.88 -18.50
C SER A 134 -8.79 11.82 -16.97
N GLY A 135 -9.06 10.64 -16.38
CA GLY A 135 -8.87 10.41 -14.93
C GLY A 135 -7.46 10.75 -14.46
N GLY A 136 -6.45 10.21 -15.13
CA GLY A 136 -5.04 10.47 -14.81
C GLY A 136 -4.64 11.94 -15.00
N GLN A 137 -5.18 12.64 -16.03
CA GLN A 137 -4.94 14.07 -16.18
C GLN A 137 -5.58 14.88 -15.05
N ARG A 138 -6.79 14.53 -14.59
CA ARG A 138 -7.41 15.18 -13.43
C ARG A 138 -6.59 14.98 -12.16
N GLN A 139 -6.03 13.78 -11.95
CA GLN A 139 -5.15 13.51 -10.83
C GLN A 139 -3.89 14.38 -10.86
N ARG A 140 -3.22 14.47 -12.02
CA ARG A 140 -2.04 15.33 -12.20
C ARG A 140 -2.34 16.81 -11.92
N VAL A 141 -3.53 17.30 -12.32
CA VAL A 141 -3.98 18.66 -11.98
C VAL A 141 -4.18 18.82 -10.47
N ALA A 142 -4.79 17.83 -9.79
CA ALA A 142 -4.97 17.87 -8.34
C ALA A 142 -3.64 17.91 -7.60
N LEU A 143 -2.66 17.13 -8.06
CA LEU A 143 -1.31 17.13 -7.51
C LEU A 143 -0.58 18.46 -7.77
N ALA A 144 -0.65 19.00 -8.99
CA ALA A 144 -0.11 20.32 -9.29
C ALA A 144 -0.70 21.42 -8.40
N ARG A 145 -2.02 21.37 -8.13
CA ARG A 145 -2.71 22.27 -7.20
C ARG A 145 -2.19 22.14 -5.78
N ALA A 146 -1.98 20.91 -5.29
CA ALA A 146 -1.44 20.67 -3.96
C ALA A 146 0.01 21.17 -3.83
N LEU A 147 0.83 20.97 -4.86
CA LEU A 147 2.23 21.41 -4.92
C LEU A 147 2.39 22.93 -5.15
N ALA A 148 1.35 23.61 -5.66
CA ALA A 148 1.43 25.04 -5.99
C ALA A 148 1.83 25.88 -4.79
N VAL A 149 1.29 25.59 -3.62
CA VAL A 149 1.52 26.32 -2.39
C VAL A 149 2.85 25.98 -1.68
N GLN A 150 3.70 25.17 -2.32
CA GLN A 150 4.99 24.71 -1.78
C GLN A 150 4.84 24.08 -0.39
N PRO A 151 4.07 22.99 -0.29
CA PRO A 151 3.81 22.34 0.99
C PRO A 151 5.09 21.70 1.55
N ARG A 152 5.19 21.63 2.89
CA ARG A 152 6.25 20.89 3.59
C ARG A 152 6.01 19.38 3.54
N VAL A 153 4.74 18.98 3.47
CA VAL A 153 4.26 17.60 3.45
C VAL A 153 3.16 17.46 2.42
N LEU A 154 3.17 16.35 1.70
CA LEU A 154 2.15 15.97 0.71
C LEU A 154 1.37 14.76 1.22
N LEU A 155 0.05 14.87 1.25
CA LEU A 155 -0.87 13.84 1.73
C LEU A 155 -1.81 13.42 0.61
N LEU A 156 -1.80 12.13 0.24
CA LEU A 156 -2.52 11.59 -0.90
C LEU A 156 -3.52 10.52 -0.43
N ASP A 157 -4.82 10.80 -0.50
CA ASP A 157 -5.89 9.88 -0.09
C ASP A 157 -6.35 9.07 -1.30
N GLU A 158 -5.94 7.80 -1.40
CA GLU A 158 -6.23 6.84 -2.48
C GLU A 158 -6.10 7.44 -3.90
N PRO A 159 -4.96 8.01 -4.28
CA PRO A 159 -4.85 8.80 -5.50
C PRO A 159 -5.07 7.99 -6.79
N PHE A 160 -4.95 6.66 -6.75
CA PHE A 160 -5.05 5.82 -7.95
C PHE A 160 -6.35 5.03 -8.07
N SER A 161 -7.25 5.07 -7.07
CA SER A 161 -8.43 4.21 -6.98
C SER A 161 -9.44 4.38 -8.14
N ALA A 162 -9.52 5.56 -8.74
CA ALA A 162 -10.49 5.89 -9.80
C ALA A 162 -9.95 5.70 -11.23
N LEU A 163 -8.84 4.96 -11.41
CA LEU A 163 -8.12 4.84 -12.67
C LEU A 163 -8.10 3.41 -13.20
N ASP A 164 -8.05 3.26 -14.53
CA ASP A 164 -7.81 1.96 -15.16
C ASP A 164 -6.37 1.45 -14.89
N ALA A 165 -6.16 0.14 -15.02
CA ALA A 165 -4.91 -0.52 -14.64
C ALA A 165 -3.67 0.04 -15.37
N LYS A 166 -3.80 0.38 -16.66
CA LYS A 166 -2.68 0.92 -17.45
C LYS A 166 -2.28 2.32 -16.97
N VAL A 167 -3.27 3.20 -16.84
CA VAL A 167 -3.05 4.58 -16.35
C VAL A 167 -2.53 4.57 -14.92
N ARG A 168 -3.02 3.65 -14.07
CA ARG A 168 -2.55 3.48 -12.70
C ARG A 168 -1.06 3.15 -12.65
N LYS A 169 -0.60 2.18 -13.45
CA LYS A 169 0.82 1.80 -13.52
C LYS A 169 1.70 2.96 -13.99
N GLU A 170 1.29 3.67 -15.05
CA GLU A 170 2.03 4.83 -15.55
C GLU A 170 2.14 5.95 -14.50
N LEU A 171 1.06 6.17 -13.73
CA LEU A 171 1.03 7.22 -12.70
C LEU A 171 1.80 6.85 -11.43
N ARG A 172 1.87 5.57 -11.04
CA ARG A 172 2.73 5.11 -9.94
C ARG A 172 4.20 5.42 -10.24
N ALA A 173 4.68 4.96 -11.42
CA ALA A 173 6.05 5.24 -11.84
C ALA A 173 6.33 6.74 -11.94
N TRP A 174 5.38 7.52 -12.48
CA TRP A 174 5.51 8.97 -12.55
C TRP A 174 5.54 9.64 -11.17
N LEU A 175 4.68 9.21 -10.21
CA LEU A 175 4.67 9.74 -8.84
C LEU A 175 6.00 9.45 -8.13
N ARG A 176 6.55 8.24 -8.31
CA ARG A 176 7.85 7.88 -7.75
C ARG A 176 8.96 8.79 -8.27
N ASN A 177 9.04 8.98 -9.59
CA ASN A 177 10.02 9.88 -10.21
C ASN A 177 9.86 11.32 -9.72
N LEU A 178 8.62 11.81 -9.61
CA LEU A 178 8.33 13.14 -9.09
C LEU A 178 8.80 13.30 -7.63
N HIS A 179 8.58 12.27 -6.81
CA HIS A 179 9.05 12.25 -5.43
C HIS A 179 10.58 12.29 -5.35
N ASP A 180 11.26 11.48 -6.17
CA ASP A 180 12.72 11.44 -6.25
C ASP A 180 13.33 12.76 -6.73
N GLU A 181 12.60 13.53 -7.54
CA GLU A 181 13.03 14.86 -8.00
C GLU A 181 12.81 15.95 -6.94
N MET A 182 11.69 15.90 -6.21
CA MET A 182 11.26 16.98 -5.32
C MET A 182 11.63 16.75 -3.85
N HIS A 183 11.82 15.53 -3.41
CA HIS A 183 12.12 15.12 -2.03
C HIS A 183 11.15 15.70 -0.98
N VAL A 184 9.87 15.86 -1.35
CA VAL A 184 8.83 16.30 -0.42
C VAL A 184 8.37 15.12 0.42
N THR A 185 8.34 15.27 1.75
CA THR A 185 7.78 14.24 2.65
C THR A 185 6.36 13.91 2.22
N THR A 186 6.11 12.65 1.85
CA THR A 186 4.85 12.25 1.24
C THR A 186 4.23 11.07 2.01
N VAL A 187 2.93 11.16 2.31
CA VAL A 187 2.15 10.03 2.83
C VAL A 187 1.03 9.71 1.83
N ILE A 188 0.99 8.46 1.39
CA ILE A 188 -0.05 7.95 0.50
C ILE A 188 -0.91 6.92 1.23
N VAL A 189 -2.23 7.02 1.11
CA VAL A 189 -3.17 5.99 1.54
C VAL A 189 -3.50 5.11 0.34
N THR A 190 -3.44 3.81 0.52
CA THR A 190 -3.90 2.84 -0.48
C THR A 190 -4.39 1.56 0.19
N HIS A 191 -5.25 0.82 -0.49
CA HIS A 191 -5.61 -0.56 -0.16
C HIS A 191 -5.00 -1.57 -1.15
N ASP A 192 -4.28 -1.08 -2.15
CA ASP A 192 -3.61 -1.87 -3.18
C ASP A 192 -2.15 -2.14 -2.75
N GLN A 193 -1.83 -3.43 -2.61
CA GLN A 193 -0.50 -3.89 -2.19
C GLN A 193 0.57 -3.53 -3.21
N GLU A 194 0.27 -3.70 -4.52
CA GLU A 194 1.23 -3.36 -5.58
C GLU A 194 1.58 -1.87 -5.57
N GLU A 195 0.59 -1.02 -5.30
CA GLU A 195 0.83 0.43 -5.18
C GLU A 195 1.80 0.73 -4.06
N ALA A 196 1.56 0.18 -2.85
CA ALA A 196 2.43 0.40 -1.70
C ALA A 196 3.84 -0.13 -1.94
N MET A 197 3.97 -1.35 -2.48
CA MET A 197 5.24 -2.01 -2.74
C MET A 197 6.08 -1.31 -3.82
N GLU A 198 5.42 -0.72 -4.85
CA GLU A 198 6.11 -0.10 -5.98
C GLU A 198 6.58 1.33 -5.67
N VAL A 199 5.82 2.10 -4.87
CA VAL A 199 6.10 3.53 -4.72
C VAL A 199 6.74 3.92 -3.38
N ALA A 200 6.53 3.15 -2.29
CA ALA A 200 6.89 3.60 -0.96
C ALA A 200 8.33 3.22 -0.56
N ASP A 201 8.99 4.11 0.20
CA ASP A 201 10.23 3.80 0.90
C ASP A 201 9.95 2.95 2.15
N ARG A 202 8.82 3.23 2.83
CA ARG A 202 8.31 2.46 3.97
C ARG A 202 6.80 2.29 3.89
N ILE A 203 6.33 1.17 4.40
CA ILE A 203 4.92 0.82 4.47
C ILE A 203 4.51 0.72 5.94
N VAL A 204 3.37 1.34 6.27
CA VAL A 204 2.67 1.20 7.55
C VAL A 204 1.43 0.37 7.30
N VAL A 205 1.42 -0.87 7.73
CA VAL A 205 0.26 -1.75 7.60
C VAL A 205 -0.68 -1.47 8.77
N MET A 206 -1.93 -1.13 8.45
CA MET A 206 -2.97 -0.82 9.43
C MET A 206 -4.12 -1.81 9.36
N ASN A 207 -4.62 -2.21 10.52
CA ASN A 207 -5.80 -3.03 10.69
C ASN A 207 -6.59 -2.55 11.90
N GLU A 208 -7.93 -2.50 11.81
CA GLU A 208 -8.84 -2.18 12.93
C GLU A 208 -8.43 -0.94 13.75
N GLY A 209 -7.95 0.10 13.06
CA GLY A 209 -7.53 1.36 13.69
C GLY A 209 -6.12 1.34 14.29
N ARG A 210 -5.39 0.23 14.22
CA ARG A 210 -4.05 0.04 14.81
C ARG A 210 -2.99 -0.21 13.75
N ILE A 211 -1.73 -0.05 14.12
CA ILE A 211 -0.59 -0.41 13.27
C ILE A 211 -0.21 -1.86 13.60
N GLU A 212 -0.18 -2.71 12.57
CA GLU A 212 0.27 -4.10 12.63
C GLU A 212 1.78 -4.22 12.44
N GLN A 213 2.32 -3.48 11.45
CA GLN A 213 3.75 -3.50 11.14
C GLN A 213 4.16 -2.23 10.40
N ILE A 214 5.41 -1.81 10.62
CA ILE A 214 6.08 -0.76 9.86
C ILE A 214 7.40 -1.33 9.33
N GLY A 215 7.66 -1.18 8.03
CA GLY A 215 8.91 -1.65 7.42
C GLY A 215 9.08 -1.17 5.99
N THR A 216 10.20 -1.51 5.38
CA THR A 216 10.39 -1.40 3.92
C THR A 216 9.48 -2.38 3.20
N PRO A 217 9.20 -2.21 1.89
CA PRO A 217 8.44 -3.18 1.11
C PRO A 217 8.98 -4.62 1.25
N ALA A 218 10.29 -4.80 1.22
CA ALA A 218 10.93 -6.11 1.41
C ALA A 218 10.67 -6.68 2.81
N GLU A 219 10.85 -5.89 3.87
CA GLU A 219 10.59 -6.34 5.26
C GLU A 219 9.14 -6.76 5.46
N ILE A 220 8.17 -6.00 4.90
CA ILE A 220 6.74 -6.32 5.02
C ILE A 220 6.40 -7.63 4.31
N TYR A 221 7.00 -7.88 3.13
CA TYR A 221 6.74 -9.09 2.34
C TYR A 221 7.50 -10.31 2.86
N ASP A 222 8.82 -10.15 3.10
CA ASP A 222 9.72 -11.24 3.47
C ASP A 222 9.69 -11.57 4.96
N HIS A 223 9.35 -10.59 5.83
CA HIS A 223 9.34 -10.72 7.28
C HIS A 223 8.04 -10.19 7.90
N PRO A 224 6.86 -10.73 7.51
CA PRO A 224 5.59 -10.33 8.09
C PRO A 224 5.56 -10.62 9.60
N ALA A 225 5.14 -9.63 10.39
CA ALA A 225 5.11 -9.73 11.85
C ALA A 225 3.92 -10.56 12.36
N THR A 226 2.80 -10.57 11.63
CA THR A 226 1.56 -11.25 12.03
C THR A 226 0.97 -12.08 10.88
N PRO A 227 0.11 -13.08 11.20
CA PRO A 227 -0.67 -13.79 10.18
C PRO A 227 -1.47 -12.84 9.28
N PHE A 228 -2.01 -11.79 9.89
CA PHE A 228 -2.75 -10.76 9.15
C PHE A 228 -1.88 -10.10 8.09
N VAL A 229 -0.71 -9.61 8.45
CA VAL A 229 0.21 -8.97 7.49
C VAL A 229 0.58 -9.94 6.38
N MET A 230 0.93 -11.20 6.72
CA MET A 230 1.28 -12.20 5.74
C MET A 230 0.14 -12.47 4.73
N GLY A 231 -1.08 -12.67 5.23
CA GLY A 231 -2.25 -12.92 4.37
C GLY A 231 -2.71 -11.70 3.60
N PHE A 232 -2.51 -10.51 4.17
CA PHE A 232 -2.93 -9.26 3.54
C PHE A 232 -1.97 -8.83 2.41
N VAL A 233 -0.65 -8.99 2.55
CA VAL A 233 0.32 -8.52 1.54
C VAL A 233 0.63 -9.51 0.43
N GLY A 234 -0.06 -10.64 0.35
CA GLY A 234 0.08 -11.60 -0.74
C GLY A 234 -0.63 -12.90 -0.46
N ALA A 235 -0.84 -13.70 -1.51
CA ALA A 235 -1.42 -15.02 -1.38
C ALA A 235 -0.63 -15.91 -0.42
N VAL A 236 -1.34 -16.72 0.37
CA VAL A 236 -0.77 -17.63 1.35
C VAL A 236 -1.61 -18.90 1.48
N ASN A 237 -0.95 -20.05 1.55
CA ASN A 237 -1.55 -21.29 1.98
C ASN A 237 -1.47 -21.37 3.51
N VAL A 238 -2.58 -21.66 4.17
CA VAL A 238 -2.62 -21.87 5.61
C VAL A 238 -2.98 -23.34 5.86
N LEU A 239 -2.08 -24.08 6.49
CA LEU A 239 -2.20 -25.51 6.69
C LEU A 239 -2.03 -25.85 8.18
N PRO A 240 -2.65 -26.93 8.68
CA PRO A 240 -2.31 -27.45 9.99
C PRO A 240 -0.82 -27.78 10.09
N GLY A 241 -0.28 -27.70 11.31
CA GLY A 241 1.10 -28.05 11.57
C GLY A 241 1.40 -29.48 11.10
N GLY A 242 2.55 -29.66 10.46
CA GLY A 242 2.97 -30.96 9.96
C GLY A 242 2.34 -31.44 8.66
N SER A 243 1.37 -30.73 8.07
CA SER A 243 0.69 -31.14 6.83
C SER A 243 1.61 -31.12 5.60
N LEU A 244 2.62 -30.26 5.57
CA LEU A 244 3.57 -30.17 4.45
C LEU A 244 5.00 -30.19 4.99
N PRO A 245 5.84 -31.14 4.56
CA PRO A 245 7.25 -31.18 4.95
C PRO A 245 8.02 -29.98 4.41
N GLY A 246 9.04 -29.57 5.15
CA GLY A 246 9.94 -28.49 4.77
C GLY A 246 10.40 -27.68 5.97
N PRO A 247 11.40 -26.81 5.80
CA PRO A 247 11.88 -25.95 6.86
C PRO A 247 10.84 -24.89 7.22
N ALA A 248 10.46 -24.86 8.51
CA ALA A 248 9.59 -23.83 9.05
C ALA A 248 10.41 -22.78 9.82
N LYS A 249 10.32 -21.53 9.42
CA LYS A 249 10.87 -20.40 10.15
C LYS A 249 9.82 -19.89 11.13
N ALA A 250 10.09 -20.04 12.40
CA ALA A 250 9.27 -19.46 13.45
C ALA A 250 9.47 -17.94 13.48
N ALA A 251 8.38 -17.17 13.42
CA ALA A 251 8.42 -15.73 13.65
C ALA A 251 8.85 -15.42 15.11
N ASP A 252 8.56 -16.35 16.03
CA ASP A 252 9.03 -16.36 17.42
C ASP A 252 9.49 -17.80 17.77
N PRO A 253 10.65 -18.00 18.43
CA PRO A 253 11.11 -19.32 18.89
C PRO A 253 10.09 -20.10 19.73
N ARG A 254 9.12 -19.42 20.34
CA ARG A 254 8.03 -20.02 21.11
C ARG A 254 6.94 -20.66 20.24
N SER A 255 6.91 -20.39 18.94
CA SER A 255 5.92 -20.93 17.99
C SER A 255 6.30 -22.31 17.41
N ALA A 256 7.35 -22.94 17.87
CA ALA A 256 7.81 -24.27 17.40
C ALA A 256 6.96 -25.42 17.98
N ASN A 257 5.63 -25.30 17.94
CA ASN A 257 4.71 -26.39 18.31
C ASN A 257 4.25 -27.11 17.01
N PRO A 258 4.29 -28.46 16.94
CA PRO A 258 3.82 -29.23 15.79
C PRO A 258 2.38 -28.92 15.37
N ASP A 259 1.53 -28.47 16.28
CA ASP A 259 0.13 -28.13 16.01
C ASP A 259 -0.07 -26.68 15.49
N THR A 260 1.01 -25.89 15.45
CA THR A 260 0.91 -24.49 15.01
C THR A 260 0.69 -24.42 13.50
N PRO A 261 -0.29 -23.63 13.02
CA PRO A 261 -0.55 -23.50 11.59
C PRO A 261 0.69 -23.05 10.80
N LEU A 262 0.89 -23.67 9.65
CA LEU A 262 1.94 -23.33 8.69
C LEU A 262 1.38 -22.33 7.68
N PHE A 263 2.11 -21.25 7.46
CA PHE A 263 1.83 -20.24 6.46
C PHE A 263 2.89 -20.34 5.37
N ILE A 264 2.47 -20.63 4.12
CA ILE A 264 3.37 -20.93 3.01
C ILE A 264 2.98 -20.08 1.81
N ARG A 265 3.93 -19.32 1.26
CA ARG A 265 3.71 -18.59 0.01
C ARG A 265 3.53 -19.58 -1.15
N PRO A 266 2.67 -19.30 -2.15
CA PRO A 266 2.50 -20.18 -3.30
C PRO A 266 3.80 -20.46 -4.09
N HIS A 267 4.73 -19.53 -4.13
CA HIS A 267 6.03 -19.72 -4.79
C HIS A 267 7.04 -20.54 -3.97
N ASP A 268 6.75 -20.77 -2.68
CA ASP A 268 7.54 -21.65 -1.81
C ASP A 268 7.02 -23.10 -1.82
N VAL A 269 5.91 -23.37 -2.50
CA VAL A 269 5.46 -24.73 -2.73
C VAL A 269 6.19 -25.30 -3.94
N GLU A 270 6.99 -26.35 -3.71
CA GLU A 270 7.70 -27.08 -4.76
C GLU A 270 6.88 -28.30 -5.19
N ILE A 271 6.74 -28.47 -6.51
CA ILE A 271 6.05 -29.61 -7.13
C ILE A 271 7.08 -30.51 -7.78
N LEU A 272 6.99 -31.83 -7.53
CA LEU A 272 7.87 -32.87 -8.05
C LEU A 272 7.03 -33.97 -8.70
N SER A 273 7.57 -34.54 -9.78
CA SER A 273 6.94 -35.69 -10.44
C SER A 273 7.18 -37.01 -9.68
N GLU A 274 8.29 -37.09 -8.94
CA GLU A 274 8.71 -38.28 -8.21
C GLU A 274 8.64 -38.10 -6.69
N SER A 275 8.35 -39.20 -6.00
CA SER A 275 8.34 -39.24 -4.54
C SER A 275 9.75 -39.12 -3.97
N GLN A 276 9.93 -38.25 -3.00
CA GLN A 276 11.14 -38.13 -2.19
C GLN A 276 10.78 -38.30 -0.72
N SER A 277 11.79 -38.54 0.13
CA SER A 277 11.57 -38.79 1.58
C SER A 277 10.92 -37.63 2.32
N ASP A 278 11.03 -36.40 1.77
CA ASP A 278 10.55 -35.15 2.34
C ASP A 278 9.40 -34.52 1.52
N THR A 279 8.58 -35.36 0.86
CA THR A 279 7.42 -34.91 0.06
C THR A 279 6.15 -35.62 0.50
N VAL A 280 5.00 -34.98 0.24
CA VAL A 280 3.68 -35.57 0.40
C VAL A 280 2.96 -35.65 -0.95
N PRO A 281 2.12 -36.71 -1.17
CA PRO A 281 1.34 -36.83 -2.40
C PRO A 281 0.27 -35.75 -2.48
N ALA A 282 0.07 -35.25 -3.70
CA ALA A 282 -0.97 -34.28 -4.01
C ALA A 282 -1.51 -34.50 -5.41
N GLN A 283 -2.81 -34.35 -5.61
CA GLN A 283 -3.43 -34.45 -6.92
C GLN A 283 -3.58 -33.08 -7.57
N LEU A 284 -3.15 -32.94 -8.81
CA LEU A 284 -3.32 -31.71 -9.57
C LEU A 284 -4.79 -31.51 -9.97
N ARG A 285 -5.43 -30.49 -9.38
CA ARG A 285 -6.84 -30.17 -9.61
C ARG A 285 -7.04 -29.18 -10.75
N ARG A 286 -6.16 -28.18 -10.87
CA ARG A 286 -6.28 -27.08 -11.83
C ARG A 286 -4.94 -26.45 -12.15
N LEU A 287 -4.77 -26.06 -13.43
CA LEU A 287 -3.69 -25.19 -13.88
C LEU A 287 -4.27 -23.90 -14.46
N SER A 288 -3.73 -22.77 -14.03
CA SER A 288 -4.12 -21.45 -14.51
C SER A 288 -2.89 -20.70 -15.02
N HIS A 289 -2.91 -20.26 -16.27
CA HIS A 289 -1.80 -19.51 -16.87
C HIS A 289 -1.98 -18.01 -16.58
N LEU A 290 -1.09 -17.44 -15.80
CA LEU A 290 -1.10 -16.04 -15.38
C LEU A 290 -0.01 -15.20 -16.10
N GLY A 291 0.25 -15.51 -17.37
CA GLY A 291 1.26 -14.84 -18.18
C GLY A 291 2.69 -15.34 -17.88
N ARG A 292 3.41 -14.71 -16.96
CA ARG A 292 4.79 -15.13 -16.58
C ARG A 292 4.81 -16.34 -15.68
N ASP A 293 3.74 -16.59 -14.96
CA ASP A 293 3.63 -17.66 -13.97
C ASP A 293 2.48 -18.61 -14.31
N VAL A 294 2.58 -19.80 -13.80
CA VAL A 294 1.51 -20.81 -13.80
C VAL A 294 1.13 -21.08 -12.36
N GLN A 295 -0.15 -20.98 -12.07
CA GLN A 295 -0.72 -21.31 -10.77
C GLN A 295 -1.30 -22.71 -10.85
N ALA A 296 -0.85 -23.61 -9.96
CA ALA A 296 -1.35 -24.94 -9.78
C ALA A 296 -2.15 -25.05 -8.49
N GLU A 297 -3.40 -25.52 -8.57
CA GLU A 297 -4.18 -25.93 -7.41
C GLU A 297 -3.99 -27.44 -7.22
N LEU A 298 -3.53 -27.82 -6.02
CA LEU A 298 -3.26 -29.22 -5.66
C LEU A 298 -4.11 -29.61 -4.45
N VAL A 299 -4.59 -30.85 -4.45
CA VAL A 299 -5.35 -31.45 -3.34
C VAL A 299 -4.45 -32.44 -2.62
N LEU A 300 -4.19 -32.20 -1.32
CA LEU A 300 -3.45 -33.11 -0.48
C LEU A 300 -4.29 -34.34 -0.08
N ALA A 301 -3.66 -35.39 0.44
CA ALA A 301 -4.32 -36.62 0.81
C ALA A 301 -5.42 -36.45 1.89
N ASP A 302 -5.32 -35.41 2.72
CA ASP A 302 -6.32 -35.05 3.72
C ASP A 302 -7.47 -34.18 3.19
N GLY A 303 -7.47 -33.90 1.86
CA GLY A 303 -8.48 -33.08 1.19
C GLY A 303 -8.22 -31.57 1.22
N GLN A 304 -7.15 -31.11 1.84
CA GLN A 304 -6.78 -29.68 1.82
C GLN A 304 -6.34 -29.27 0.41
N VAL A 305 -6.69 -28.03 0.03
CA VAL A 305 -6.30 -27.43 -1.25
C VAL A 305 -5.17 -26.45 -1.01
N ILE A 306 -4.08 -26.64 -1.71
CA ILE A 306 -2.94 -25.71 -1.74
C ILE A 306 -2.74 -25.14 -3.13
N THR A 307 -2.18 -23.95 -3.16
CA THR A 307 -1.79 -23.26 -4.39
C THR A 307 -0.28 -23.21 -4.50
N ALA A 308 0.25 -23.61 -5.65
CA ALA A 308 1.65 -23.39 -5.99
C ALA A 308 1.74 -22.40 -7.15
N GLN A 309 2.78 -21.55 -7.15
CA GLN A 309 3.08 -20.61 -8.22
C GLN A 309 4.46 -20.92 -8.80
N ILE A 310 4.52 -21.22 -10.08
CA ILE A 310 5.72 -21.68 -10.75
C ILE A 310 6.01 -20.74 -11.92
N PRO A 311 7.23 -20.20 -12.05
CA PRO A 311 7.64 -19.47 -13.24
C PRO A 311 7.47 -20.34 -14.49
N ARG A 312 6.85 -19.80 -15.53
CA ARG A 312 6.57 -20.54 -16.78
C ARG A 312 7.82 -21.17 -17.40
N GLU A 313 8.97 -20.51 -17.24
CA GLU A 313 10.27 -20.99 -17.75
C GLU A 313 10.76 -22.28 -17.06
N ARG A 314 10.33 -22.51 -15.82
CA ARG A 314 10.70 -23.70 -15.02
C ARG A 314 9.71 -24.85 -15.13
N MET A 315 8.55 -24.59 -15.73
CA MET A 315 7.50 -25.59 -15.86
C MET A 315 7.57 -26.24 -17.24
N ASN A 316 7.89 -27.55 -17.29
CA ASN A 316 7.63 -28.33 -18.48
C ASN A 316 6.09 -28.54 -18.57
N LEU A 317 5.41 -27.61 -19.26
CA LEU A 317 3.94 -27.55 -19.36
C LEU A 317 3.33 -28.81 -19.97
N GLU A 318 4.10 -29.60 -20.72
CA GLU A 318 3.68 -30.88 -21.33
C GLU A 318 3.74 -32.03 -20.32
N ALA A 319 4.39 -31.84 -19.16
CA ALA A 319 4.59 -32.88 -18.16
C ALA A 319 3.47 -32.98 -17.12
N PHE A 320 2.60 -31.98 -16.99
CA PHE A 320 1.55 -31.96 -15.95
C PHE A 320 0.15 -31.82 -16.53
N GLN A 321 -0.70 -32.80 -16.22
CA GLN A 321 -2.11 -32.81 -16.60
C GLN A 321 -3.01 -32.81 -15.37
N VAL A 322 -4.19 -32.22 -15.51
CA VAL A 322 -5.19 -32.23 -14.44
C VAL A 322 -5.55 -33.68 -14.14
N GLY A 323 -5.48 -34.06 -12.87
CA GLY A 323 -5.67 -35.42 -12.38
C GLY A 323 -4.38 -36.17 -12.03
N ASP A 324 -3.21 -35.65 -12.43
CA ASP A 324 -1.92 -36.26 -12.12
C ASP A 324 -1.68 -36.34 -10.63
N GLN A 325 -1.06 -37.43 -10.19
CA GLN A 325 -0.52 -37.60 -8.84
C GLN A 325 0.90 -37.07 -8.83
N LEU A 326 1.10 -36.01 -8.06
CA LEU A 326 2.36 -35.30 -7.91
C LEU A 326 2.81 -35.35 -6.45
N HIS A 327 3.99 -34.86 -6.19
CA HIS A 327 4.55 -34.78 -4.84
C HIS A 327 4.88 -33.32 -4.54
N VAL A 328 4.61 -32.87 -3.31
CA VAL A 328 4.82 -31.48 -2.91
C VAL A 328 5.60 -31.38 -1.60
N ARG A 329 6.38 -30.32 -1.47
CA ARG A 329 7.03 -29.91 -0.23
C ARG A 329 7.08 -28.39 -0.14
N SER A 330 7.32 -27.87 1.06
CA SER A 330 7.60 -26.46 1.28
C SER A 330 9.10 -26.17 1.21
N ARG A 331 9.48 -25.14 0.46
CA ARG A 331 10.85 -24.56 0.52
C ARG A 331 11.03 -23.70 1.74
N GLU A 332 10.00 -22.96 2.11
CA GLU A 332 9.96 -22.14 3.30
C GLU A 332 8.52 -22.07 3.81
N ALA A 333 8.35 -22.29 5.10
CA ALA A 333 7.09 -22.08 5.80
C ALA A 333 7.31 -21.14 6.98
N ARG A 334 6.25 -20.50 7.45
CA ARG A 334 6.27 -19.64 8.64
C ARG A 334 5.24 -20.10 9.64
N THR A 335 5.56 -19.90 10.91
CA THR A 335 4.64 -20.10 12.03
C THR A 335 4.58 -18.83 12.84
N PHE A 336 3.39 -18.52 13.37
CA PHE A 336 3.17 -17.38 14.25
C PHE A 336 2.67 -17.87 15.61
N VAL A 337 3.06 -17.19 16.66
CA VAL A 337 2.50 -17.47 18.01
C VAL A 337 1.03 -17.03 17.97
N PRO A 338 0.08 -17.88 18.41
CA PRO A 338 -1.28 -17.41 18.61
C PRO A 338 -1.26 -16.25 19.62
N ASP A 339 -1.82 -15.11 19.23
CA ASP A 339 -1.95 -13.97 20.14
C ASP A 339 -3.03 -14.29 21.17
N TYR A 340 -2.62 -14.80 22.33
CA TYR A 340 -3.49 -15.02 23.48
C TYR A 340 -3.64 -13.76 24.34
N SER A 341 -3.49 -12.57 23.77
CA SER A 341 -3.86 -11.35 24.47
C SER A 341 -5.37 -11.25 24.59
N ILE A 342 -5.88 -11.78 25.72
CA ILE A 342 -7.25 -11.58 26.22
C ILE A 342 -7.39 -10.16 26.73
#